data_52e8fe8f80d1e5c68f377470b2e75b5a
#
_entry.id   52e8fe8f80d1e5c68f377470b2e75b5a
#
_cell.length_a   1.000
_cell.length_b   1.000
_cell.length_c   1.000
_cell.angle_alpha   90.00
_cell.angle_beta   90.00
_cell.angle_gamma   90.00
#
_symmetry.space_group_name_H-M   'P 1'
#
loop_
_entity.id
_entity.type
_entity.pdbx_description
1 polymer ?
#
loop_
_entity_poly.entity_id
_entity_poly.type
_entity_poly.pdbx_seq_one_letter_code
_entity_poly.pdbx_strand_id
1 'polypeptide(L)'
;DAFSGISANPSAGYAADMLVRGGATVMFSEVTEVRDGVHMLAARCPDAHTRDRLAEEMKWYDKYLAEGGVGRDANPTPGNKAGGLANIVEKAMGSIAKSGTSQIVEVLSPAQKPTKHGLIYAATPASDIVCGPSQVASGIGLQVFMTGRGTPYGLDISPVIKVCSRNELKNHWFDMIDISAGDVATGEKTIADVGQQIFDMILDVASGIKQPY
;
A
#
# COMPACT_ATOMS: atom_id res chain seq x y z
N ASP A 1 6.80 8.93 -4.55
CA ASP A 1 7.17 9.71 -5.73
C ASP A 1 6.39 9.23 -6.95
N ALA A 2 6.52 9.90 -8.10
CA ALA A 2 5.82 9.54 -9.33
C ALA A 2 6.23 8.13 -9.82
N PHE A 3 7.47 7.74 -9.66
CA PHE A 3 7.97 6.42 -10.07
C PHE A 3 7.30 5.27 -9.33
N SER A 4 6.91 5.46 -8.08
CA SER A 4 6.18 4.42 -7.33
C SER A 4 4.85 4.08 -8.01
N GLY A 5 4.15 5.09 -8.57
CA GLY A 5 2.86 4.91 -9.24
C GLY A 5 2.93 4.10 -10.54
N ILE A 6 4.09 4.04 -11.20
CA ILE A 6 4.29 3.33 -12.47
C ILE A 6 5.15 2.05 -12.34
N SER A 7 5.75 1.80 -11.18
CA SER A 7 6.65 0.67 -10.95
C SER A 7 6.25 -0.15 -9.71
N ALA A 8 6.69 0.25 -8.52
CA ALA A 8 6.50 -0.52 -7.29
C ALA A 8 5.03 -0.75 -6.92
N ASN A 9 4.18 0.29 -7.02
CA ASN A 9 2.77 0.16 -6.64
C ASN A 9 1.98 -0.80 -7.53
N PRO A 10 2.01 -0.69 -8.88
CA PRO A 10 1.31 -1.67 -9.72
C PRO A 10 1.92 -3.07 -9.63
N SER A 11 3.22 -3.23 -9.38
CA SER A 11 3.83 -4.53 -9.14
C SER A 11 3.33 -5.16 -7.82
N ALA A 12 3.20 -4.36 -6.75
CA ALA A 12 2.58 -4.82 -5.51
C ALA A 12 1.10 -5.19 -5.73
N GLY A 13 0.37 -4.42 -6.55
CA GLY A 13 -1.01 -4.72 -6.94
C GLY A 13 -1.14 -6.04 -7.69
N TYR A 14 -0.21 -6.35 -8.57
CA TYR A 14 -0.16 -7.64 -9.26
C TYR A 14 0.04 -8.80 -8.26
N ALA A 15 0.97 -8.67 -7.32
CA ALA A 15 1.18 -9.65 -6.26
C ALA A 15 -0.05 -9.77 -5.34
N ALA A 16 -0.72 -8.66 -5.02
CA ALA A 16 -1.96 -8.65 -4.25
C ALA A 16 -3.07 -9.46 -4.93
N ASP A 17 -3.26 -9.28 -6.23
CA ASP A 17 -4.24 -10.06 -7.00
C ASP A 17 -3.89 -11.57 -7.06
N MET A 18 -2.60 -11.92 -7.11
CA MET A 18 -2.17 -13.32 -7.02
C MET A 18 -2.50 -13.93 -5.66
N LEU A 19 -2.21 -13.21 -4.57
CA LEU A 19 -2.53 -13.64 -3.21
C LEU A 19 -4.04 -13.83 -3.01
N VAL A 20 -4.85 -12.88 -3.47
CA VAL A 20 -6.31 -12.98 -3.40
C VAL A 20 -6.83 -14.19 -4.16
N ARG A 21 -6.32 -14.44 -5.38
CA ARG A 21 -6.65 -15.66 -6.14
C ARG A 21 -6.21 -16.94 -5.44
N GLY A 22 -5.12 -16.89 -4.66
CA GLY A 22 -4.65 -17.99 -3.82
C GLY A 22 -5.45 -18.17 -2.52
N GLY A 23 -6.46 -17.33 -2.26
CA GLY A 23 -7.32 -17.42 -1.06
C GLY A 23 -6.78 -16.65 0.15
N ALA A 24 -5.72 -15.85 0.00
CA ALA A 24 -5.19 -15.04 1.09
C ALA A 24 -6.08 -13.82 1.40
N THR A 25 -5.94 -13.31 2.61
CA THR A 25 -6.46 -12.00 3.00
C THR A 25 -5.39 -10.94 2.74
N VAL A 26 -5.69 -9.99 1.86
CA VAL A 26 -4.80 -8.88 1.52
C VAL A 26 -5.43 -7.58 1.98
N MET A 27 -4.69 -6.80 2.76
CA MET A 27 -5.14 -5.52 3.29
C MET A 27 -4.33 -4.37 2.69
N PHE A 28 -5.00 -3.33 2.25
CA PHE A 28 -4.39 -2.05 1.93
C PHE A 28 -5.03 -0.93 2.73
N SER A 29 -4.31 0.16 2.96
CA SER A 29 -4.69 1.16 3.95
C SER A 29 -4.34 2.58 3.49
N GLU A 30 -4.41 3.53 4.44
CA GLU A 30 -4.05 4.94 4.32
C GLU A 30 -5.09 5.78 3.57
N VAL A 31 -6.03 6.37 4.33
CA VAL A 31 -7.11 7.19 3.78
C VAL A 31 -6.58 8.35 2.94
N THR A 32 -5.56 9.05 3.41
CA THR A 32 -4.98 10.21 2.71
C THR A 32 -4.48 9.84 1.31
N GLU A 33 -4.00 8.62 1.12
CA GLU A 33 -3.45 8.16 -0.14
C GLU A 33 -4.49 7.68 -1.16
N VAL A 34 -5.73 7.42 -0.75
CA VAL A 34 -6.77 6.90 -1.65
C VAL A 34 -7.99 7.81 -1.80
N ARG A 35 -8.16 8.76 -0.89
CA ARG A 35 -9.35 9.60 -0.78
C ARG A 35 -9.72 10.33 -2.08
N ASP A 36 -8.75 10.92 -2.75
CA ASP A 36 -9.01 11.71 -3.98
C ASP A 36 -9.24 10.83 -5.21
N GLY A 37 -9.05 9.51 -5.08
CA GLY A 37 -9.39 8.47 -6.05
C GLY A 37 -10.46 7.49 -5.57
N VAL A 38 -11.19 7.80 -4.49
CA VAL A 38 -12.13 6.87 -3.84
C VAL A 38 -13.20 6.30 -4.78
N HIS A 39 -13.59 7.03 -5.81
CA HIS A 39 -14.54 6.55 -6.83
C HIS A 39 -14.03 5.28 -7.56
N MET A 40 -12.72 5.14 -7.72
CA MET A 40 -12.11 3.94 -8.32
C MET A 40 -12.23 2.73 -7.38
N LEU A 41 -12.14 2.95 -6.06
CA LEU A 41 -12.35 1.91 -5.06
C LEU A 41 -13.84 1.56 -4.94
N ALA A 42 -14.71 2.56 -4.94
CA ALA A 42 -16.16 2.38 -4.87
C ALA A 42 -16.69 1.50 -6.02
N ALA A 43 -16.11 1.62 -7.22
CA ALA A 43 -16.44 0.78 -8.37
C ALA A 43 -16.08 -0.71 -8.17
N ARG A 44 -15.19 -1.02 -7.23
CA ARG A 44 -14.73 -2.38 -6.90
C ARG A 44 -15.46 -2.99 -5.69
N CYS A 45 -16.36 -2.23 -5.05
CA CYS A 45 -17.18 -2.74 -3.95
C CYS A 45 -18.34 -3.58 -4.51
N PRO A 46 -18.65 -4.75 -3.90
CA PRO A 46 -19.66 -5.68 -4.41
C PRO A 46 -21.10 -5.15 -4.29
N ASP A 47 -21.34 -4.31 -3.28
CA ASP A 47 -22.68 -3.87 -2.91
C ASP A 47 -22.71 -2.42 -2.35
N ALA A 48 -23.89 -1.89 -2.13
CA ALA A 48 -24.11 -0.56 -1.58
C ALA A 48 -23.55 -0.45 -0.16
N HIS A 49 -23.72 -1.47 0.68
CA HIS A 49 -23.24 -1.46 2.06
C HIS A 49 -21.73 -1.25 2.13
N THR A 50 -20.95 -2.00 1.34
CA THR A 50 -19.49 -1.86 1.29
C THR A 50 -19.07 -0.49 0.76
N ARG A 51 -19.80 0.08 -0.23
CA ARG A 51 -19.55 1.45 -0.73
C ARG A 51 -19.84 2.51 0.34
N ASP A 52 -20.96 2.36 1.07
CA ASP A 52 -21.33 3.29 2.12
C ASP A 52 -20.32 3.28 3.27
N ARG A 53 -19.86 2.08 3.67
CA ARG A 53 -18.75 1.93 4.64
C ARG A 53 -17.48 2.64 4.19
N LEU A 54 -17.10 2.51 2.91
CA LEU A 54 -15.94 3.22 2.37
C LEU A 54 -16.11 4.74 2.48
N ALA A 55 -17.30 5.28 2.17
CA ALA A 55 -17.60 6.70 2.28
C ALA A 55 -17.58 7.17 3.74
N GLU A 56 -18.07 6.36 4.67
CA GLU A 56 -18.02 6.66 6.12
C GLU A 56 -16.59 6.76 6.63
N GLU A 57 -15.69 5.87 6.22
CA GLU A 57 -14.30 5.92 6.63
C GLU A 57 -13.56 7.16 6.06
N MET A 58 -13.93 7.63 4.88
CA MET A 58 -13.41 8.90 4.36
C MET A 58 -13.87 10.09 5.24
N LYS A 59 -15.13 10.10 5.66
CA LYS A 59 -15.67 11.13 6.57
C LYS A 59 -15.07 11.06 7.97
N TRP A 60 -14.85 9.84 8.47
CA TRP A 60 -14.16 9.64 9.74
C TRP A 60 -12.78 10.29 9.73
N TYR A 61 -12.03 10.11 8.67
CA TYR A 61 -10.69 10.67 8.58
C TYR A 61 -10.69 12.21 8.51
N ASP A 62 -11.67 12.81 7.83
CA ASP A 62 -11.83 14.27 7.83
C ASP A 62 -12.08 14.82 9.24
N LYS A 63 -12.94 14.14 9.99
CA LYS A 63 -13.21 14.49 11.38
C LYS A 63 -11.96 14.32 12.24
N TYR A 64 -11.24 13.22 12.09
CA TYR A 64 -9.97 12.96 12.79
C TYR A 64 -8.95 14.08 12.57
N LEU A 65 -8.77 14.52 11.32
CA LEU A 65 -7.87 15.64 11.01
C LEU A 65 -8.36 16.95 11.64
N ALA A 66 -9.65 17.26 11.55
CA ALA A 66 -10.23 18.47 12.11
C ALA A 66 -10.09 18.52 13.64
N GLU A 67 -10.31 17.43 14.34
CA GLU A 67 -10.10 17.31 15.79
C GLU A 67 -8.62 17.52 16.20
N GLY A 68 -7.69 17.12 15.33
CA GLY A 68 -6.26 17.37 15.50
C GLY A 68 -5.83 18.79 15.12
N GLY A 69 -6.73 19.64 14.67
CA GLY A 69 -6.43 20.99 14.20
C GLY A 69 -5.55 21.05 12.95
N VAL A 70 -5.52 19.97 12.17
CA VAL A 70 -4.72 19.87 10.95
C VAL A 70 -5.60 19.69 9.72
N GLY A 71 -5.09 20.20 8.57
CA GLY A 71 -5.73 20.04 7.28
C GLY A 71 -5.03 19.01 6.41
N ARG A 72 -5.48 18.91 5.15
CA ARG A 72 -4.94 18.00 4.14
C ARG A 72 -3.78 18.60 3.33
N ASP A 73 -3.42 19.85 3.58
CA ASP A 73 -2.54 20.67 2.73
C ASP A 73 -1.06 20.18 2.75
N ALA A 74 -0.67 19.43 3.77
CA ALA A 74 0.66 18.84 3.88
C ALA A 74 0.91 17.68 2.89
N ASN A 75 -0.11 17.20 2.18
CA ASN A 75 -0.01 16.08 1.26
C ASN A 75 -0.41 16.50 -0.18
N PRO A 76 0.44 16.31 -1.23
CA PRO A 76 1.78 15.70 -1.21
C PRO A 76 2.82 16.58 -0.52
N THR A 77 3.75 15.94 0.18
CA THR A 77 4.86 16.63 0.84
C THR A 77 5.80 17.31 -0.17
N PRO A 78 6.61 18.30 0.25
CA PRO A 78 7.64 18.87 -0.62
C PRO A 78 8.55 17.81 -1.25
N GLY A 79 8.91 16.76 -0.49
CA GLY A 79 9.68 15.65 -1.00
C GLY A 79 8.97 14.79 -2.05
N ASN A 80 7.65 14.63 -1.96
CA ASN A 80 6.87 13.96 -3.00
C ASN A 80 6.86 14.80 -4.29
N LYS A 81 6.71 16.12 -4.19
CA LYS A 81 6.75 17.05 -5.33
C LYS A 81 8.12 17.06 -5.99
N ALA A 82 9.19 17.11 -5.20
CA ALA A 82 10.57 17.00 -5.70
C ALA A 82 10.83 15.66 -6.41
N GLY A 83 10.12 14.58 -6.00
CA GLY A 83 10.12 13.28 -6.65
C GLY A 83 9.18 13.14 -7.86
N GLY A 84 8.67 14.28 -8.40
CA GLY A 84 7.90 14.34 -9.64
C GLY A 84 6.37 14.26 -9.50
N LEU A 85 5.81 14.15 -8.29
CA LEU A 85 4.35 14.16 -8.10
C LEU A 85 3.76 15.57 -8.31
N ALA A 86 2.83 15.69 -9.26
CA ALA A 86 2.21 16.96 -9.59
C ALA A 86 1.15 17.39 -8.57
N ASN A 87 0.30 16.45 -8.12
CA ASN A 87 -0.84 16.75 -7.25
C ASN A 87 -1.30 15.52 -6.45
N ILE A 88 -2.30 15.74 -5.59
CA ILE A 88 -2.86 14.69 -4.71
C ILE A 88 -3.63 13.62 -5.48
N VAL A 89 -4.26 13.95 -6.60
CA VAL A 89 -5.02 12.97 -7.41
C VAL A 89 -4.07 11.98 -8.05
N GLU A 90 -2.96 12.46 -8.63
CA GLU A 90 -1.90 11.60 -9.17
C GLU A 90 -1.34 10.67 -8.09
N LYS A 91 -1.09 11.20 -6.89
CA LYS A 91 -0.65 10.39 -5.75
C LYS A 91 -1.68 9.31 -5.41
N ALA A 92 -2.96 9.67 -5.33
CA ALA A 92 -4.04 8.73 -5.02
C ALA A 92 -4.18 7.63 -6.08
N MET A 93 -4.11 7.98 -7.36
CA MET A 93 -4.16 6.98 -8.45
C MET A 93 -3.00 5.99 -8.35
N GLY A 94 -1.79 6.48 -8.13
CA GLY A 94 -0.60 5.65 -7.92
C GLY A 94 -0.73 4.75 -6.68
N SER A 95 -1.26 5.28 -5.59
CA SER A 95 -1.45 4.52 -4.35
C SER A 95 -2.54 3.44 -4.48
N ILE A 96 -3.62 3.73 -5.21
CA ILE A 96 -4.69 2.75 -5.48
C ILE A 96 -4.15 1.56 -6.28
N ALA A 97 -3.18 1.80 -7.18
CA ALA A 97 -2.57 0.73 -7.99
C ALA A 97 -1.97 -0.39 -7.14
N LYS A 98 -1.45 -0.10 -5.94
CA LYS A 98 -0.89 -1.12 -5.03
C LYS A 98 -1.92 -2.13 -4.51
N SER A 99 -3.20 -1.85 -4.62
CA SER A 99 -4.28 -2.77 -4.24
C SER A 99 -4.74 -3.71 -5.35
N GLY A 100 -4.10 -3.68 -6.52
CA GLY A 100 -4.48 -4.52 -7.66
C GLY A 100 -5.87 -4.19 -8.21
N THR A 101 -6.53 -5.20 -8.74
CA THR A 101 -7.82 -5.09 -9.43
C THR A 101 -8.94 -5.90 -8.79
N SER A 102 -8.64 -6.71 -7.78
CA SER A 102 -9.60 -7.56 -7.10
C SER A 102 -10.73 -6.78 -6.44
N GLN A 103 -11.88 -7.43 -6.27
CA GLN A 103 -13.04 -6.87 -5.59
C GLN A 103 -12.71 -6.59 -4.11
N ILE A 104 -13.13 -5.43 -3.59
CA ILE A 104 -12.97 -5.06 -2.18
C ILE A 104 -14.13 -5.68 -1.38
N VAL A 105 -13.85 -6.79 -0.72
CA VAL A 105 -14.90 -7.59 -0.05
C VAL A 105 -15.31 -7.03 1.31
N GLU A 106 -14.48 -6.20 1.91
CA GLU A 106 -14.74 -5.61 3.24
C GLU A 106 -14.01 -4.27 3.39
N VAL A 107 -14.62 -3.37 4.17
CA VAL A 107 -14.06 -2.06 4.56
C VAL A 107 -14.05 -1.99 6.08
N LEU A 108 -12.88 -1.72 6.66
CA LEU A 108 -12.63 -1.75 8.09
C LEU A 108 -12.25 -0.38 8.64
N SER A 109 -12.67 -0.09 9.85
CA SER A 109 -12.13 0.97 10.69
C SER A 109 -10.71 0.61 11.18
N PRO A 110 -9.92 1.58 11.70
CA PRO A 110 -8.56 1.31 12.19
C PRO A 110 -8.52 0.18 13.21
N ALA A 111 -7.58 -0.75 13.05
CA ALA A 111 -7.35 -1.90 13.91
C ALA A 111 -8.52 -2.89 14.03
N GLN A 112 -9.55 -2.75 13.23
CA GLN A 112 -10.64 -3.72 13.18
C GLN A 112 -10.18 -5.02 12.51
N LYS A 113 -10.55 -6.16 13.07
CA LYS A 113 -10.21 -7.47 12.49
C LYS A 113 -11.10 -7.79 11.29
N PRO A 114 -10.55 -8.34 10.21
CA PRO A 114 -11.32 -8.82 9.07
C PRO A 114 -12.20 -10.02 9.44
N THR A 115 -13.35 -10.08 8.78
CA THR A 115 -14.29 -11.21 8.89
C THR A 115 -14.38 -12.00 7.59
N LYS A 116 -13.81 -11.47 6.51
CA LYS A 116 -13.82 -12.07 5.17
C LYS A 116 -12.39 -12.30 4.67
N HIS A 117 -12.24 -13.24 3.75
CA HIS A 117 -11.02 -13.45 2.97
C HIS A 117 -11.12 -12.72 1.63
N GLY A 118 -10.00 -12.23 1.12
CA GLY A 118 -9.90 -11.49 -0.13
C GLY A 118 -9.25 -10.13 0.05
N LEU A 119 -9.54 -9.17 -0.84
CA LEU A 119 -9.01 -7.83 -0.75
C LEU A 119 -9.84 -6.98 0.20
N ILE A 120 -9.18 -6.37 1.17
CA ILE A 120 -9.79 -5.57 2.24
C ILE A 120 -9.18 -4.18 2.24
N TYR A 121 -10.02 -3.15 2.35
CA TYR A 121 -9.58 -1.80 2.66
C TYR A 121 -9.74 -1.55 4.16
N ALA A 122 -8.67 -1.11 4.84
CA ALA A 122 -8.71 -0.69 6.23
C ALA A 122 -8.31 0.77 6.35
N ALA A 123 -9.20 1.59 6.90
CA ALA A 123 -8.92 2.99 7.11
C ALA A 123 -7.82 3.18 8.16
N THR A 124 -6.80 3.97 7.82
CA THR A 124 -5.75 4.38 8.76
C THR A 124 -5.30 5.79 8.43
N PRO A 125 -4.70 6.52 9.38
CA PRO A 125 -3.90 7.70 9.06
C PRO A 125 -2.70 7.32 8.17
N ALA A 126 -2.23 8.26 7.35
CA ALA A 126 -1.06 8.08 6.49
C ALA A 126 0.25 8.39 7.26
N SER A 127 0.50 7.62 8.27
CA SER A 127 1.75 7.66 9.05
C SER A 127 2.21 6.22 9.26
N ASP A 128 3.42 5.90 8.81
CA ASP A 128 3.96 4.53 8.84
C ASP A 128 3.87 3.92 10.23
N ILE A 129 4.23 4.72 11.26
CA ILE A 129 4.21 4.31 12.68
C ILE A 129 2.79 4.18 13.28
N VAL A 130 1.75 4.54 12.56
CA VAL A 130 0.34 4.37 12.95
C VAL A 130 -0.34 3.35 12.05
N CYS A 131 -0.15 3.46 10.73
CA CYS A 131 -0.75 2.56 9.75
C CYS A 131 -0.29 1.12 9.96
N GLY A 132 1.01 0.88 10.02
CA GLY A 132 1.55 -0.47 10.16
C GLY A 132 1.13 -1.18 11.44
N PRO A 133 1.27 -0.59 12.64
CA PRO A 133 0.74 -1.19 13.87
C PRO A 133 -0.77 -1.40 13.85
N SER A 134 -1.55 -0.52 13.20
CA SER A 134 -3.01 -0.72 13.03
C SER A 134 -3.32 -1.95 12.19
N GLN A 135 -2.57 -2.20 11.12
CA GLN A 135 -2.69 -3.41 10.29
C GLN A 135 -2.35 -4.67 11.10
N VAL A 136 -1.28 -4.63 11.89
CA VAL A 136 -0.91 -5.76 12.78
C VAL A 136 -2.00 -6.00 13.83
N ALA A 137 -2.55 -4.95 14.43
CA ALA A 137 -3.68 -5.07 15.36
C ALA A 137 -4.93 -5.66 14.70
N SER A 138 -5.11 -5.45 13.41
CA SER A 138 -6.14 -6.12 12.59
C SER A 138 -5.83 -7.60 12.30
N GLY A 139 -4.64 -8.09 12.63
CA GLY A 139 -4.23 -9.49 12.44
C GLY A 139 -3.38 -9.75 11.19
N ILE A 140 -2.84 -8.70 10.56
CA ILE A 140 -1.89 -8.84 9.44
C ILE A 140 -0.54 -9.29 9.99
N GLY A 141 0.00 -10.39 9.47
CA GLY A 141 1.24 -11.02 9.94
C GLY A 141 2.48 -10.69 9.07
N LEU A 142 2.30 -10.02 7.93
CA LEU A 142 3.39 -9.61 7.03
C LEU A 142 2.99 -8.34 6.28
N GLN A 143 3.93 -7.43 6.10
CA GLN A 143 3.71 -6.19 5.37
C GLN A 143 4.63 -6.07 4.16
N VAL A 144 4.15 -5.40 3.11
CA VAL A 144 4.95 -4.97 1.95
C VAL A 144 4.92 -3.46 1.90
N PHE A 145 6.07 -2.84 2.00
CA PHE A 145 6.22 -1.39 2.03
C PHE A 145 6.86 -0.89 0.73
N MET A 146 6.12 -0.09 -0.03
CA MET A 146 6.63 0.55 -1.25
C MET A 146 7.23 1.90 -0.93
N THR A 147 8.49 2.14 -1.32
CA THR A 147 9.17 3.40 -1.06
C THR A 147 9.86 3.96 -2.30
N GLY A 148 9.74 5.28 -2.49
CA GLY A 148 10.45 6.00 -3.55
C GLY A 148 11.74 6.66 -3.10
N ARG A 149 11.91 6.83 -1.78
CA ARG A 149 13.04 7.57 -1.17
C ARG A 149 13.85 6.77 -0.16
N GLY A 150 13.41 5.57 0.15
CA GLY A 150 13.94 4.78 1.24
C GLY A 150 13.20 5.03 2.54
N THR A 151 13.18 4.03 3.41
CA THR A 151 12.61 4.10 4.74
C THR A 151 13.31 3.12 5.67
N PRO A 152 13.64 3.52 6.91
CA PRO A 152 14.09 2.59 7.92
C PRO A 152 12.93 1.83 8.60
N TYR A 153 11.69 2.06 8.16
CA TYR A 153 10.51 1.44 8.75
C TYR A 153 10.62 -0.08 8.80
N GLY A 154 10.37 -0.63 9.95
CA GLY A 154 10.30 -2.07 10.22
C GLY A 154 9.50 -2.30 11.50
N LEU A 155 9.11 -3.53 11.76
CA LEU A 155 8.38 -3.95 12.96
C LEU A 155 8.97 -5.26 13.48
N ASP A 156 9.24 -5.33 14.79
CA ASP A 156 9.75 -6.55 15.43
C ASP A 156 8.74 -7.71 15.41
N ILE A 157 7.46 -7.38 15.42
CA ILE A 157 6.37 -8.35 15.55
C ILE A 157 5.79 -8.80 14.19
N SER A 158 6.22 -8.19 13.10
CA SER A 158 5.73 -8.52 11.74
C SER A 158 6.81 -8.18 10.72
N PRO A 159 7.24 -9.12 9.87
CA PRO A 159 8.21 -8.82 8.82
C PRO A 159 7.67 -7.78 7.84
N VAL A 160 8.57 -6.89 7.40
CA VAL A 160 8.25 -5.82 6.44
C VAL A 160 9.16 -5.94 5.23
N ILE A 161 8.63 -6.42 4.12
CA ILE A 161 9.34 -6.49 2.83
C ILE A 161 9.34 -5.09 2.21
N LYS A 162 10.54 -4.56 1.92
CA LYS A 162 10.71 -3.22 1.34
C LYS A 162 10.97 -3.28 -0.16
N VAL A 163 10.08 -2.63 -0.93
CA VAL A 163 10.16 -2.55 -2.39
C VAL A 163 10.43 -1.11 -2.80
N CYS A 164 11.53 -0.84 -3.47
CA CYS A 164 11.83 0.49 -3.96
C CYS A 164 11.38 0.69 -5.41
N SER A 165 11.12 1.95 -5.78
CA SER A 165 10.65 2.34 -7.12
C SER A 165 11.76 2.64 -8.13
N ARG A 166 13.03 2.68 -7.67
CA ARG A 166 14.20 3.08 -8.48
C ARG A 166 15.44 2.27 -8.13
N ASN A 167 16.23 1.92 -9.15
CA ASN A 167 17.43 1.11 -8.97
C ASN A 167 18.53 1.81 -8.17
N GLU A 168 18.67 3.15 -8.32
CA GLU A 168 19.63 3.94 -7.55
C GLU A 168 19.39 3.78 -6.04
N LEU A 169 18.13 3.71 -5.64
CA LEU A 169 17.78 3.54 -4.23
C LEU A 169 18.20 2.17 -3.72
N LYS A 170 17.99 1.10 -4.50
CA LYS A 170 18.45 -0.25 -4.15
C LYS A 170 19.98 -0.29 -4.01
N ASN A 171 20.71 0.39 -4.90
CA ASN A 171 22.16 0.41 -4.85
C ASN A 171 22.69 1.19 -3.63
N HIS A 172 22.00 2.25 -3.23
CA HIS A 172 22.39 3.08 -2.09
C HIS A 172 21.99 2.49 -0.74
N TRP A 173 20.85 1.80 -0.69
CA TRP A 173 20.28 1.18 0.51
C TRP A 173 20.20 -0.34 0.37
N PHE A 174 21.32 -0.95 -0.09
CA PHE A 174 21.40 -2.37 -0.43
C PHE A 174 21.08 -3.31 0.74
N ASP A 175 21.30 -2.84 1.96
CA ASP A 175 21.08 -3.55 3.23
C ASP A 175 19.72 -3.25 3.89
N MET A 176 18.85 -2.48 3.21
CA MET A 176 17.53 -2.10 3.72
C MET A 176 16.39 -2.31 2.71
N ILE A 177 16.71 -2.58 1.45
CA ILE A 177 15.74 -2.78 0.37
C ILE A 177 15.79 -4.22 -0.12
N ASP A 178 14.68 -4.91 -0.07
CA ASP A 178 14.59 -6.31 -0.50
C ASP A 178 14.49 -6.42 -2.03
N ILE A 179 13.58 -5.65 -2.65
CA ILE A 179 13.26 -5.73 -4.08
C ILE A 179 13.35 -4.35 -4.72
N SER A 180 13.93 -4.25 -5.92
CA SER A 180 13.82 -3.07 -6.78
C SER A 180 12.76 -3.28 -7.85
N ALA A 181 11.83 -2.33 -7.97
CA ALA A 181 10.93 -2.19 -9.09
C ALA A 181 11.43 -1.17 -10.13
N GLY A 182 12.66 -0.68 -9.99
CA GLY A 182 13.24 0.30 -10.91
C GLY A 182 13.33 -0.19 -12.34
N ASP A 183 13.56 -1.50 -12.54
CA ASP A 183 13.60 -2.13 -13.86
C ASP A 183 12.27 -2.00 -14.64
N VAL A 184 11.15 -1.82 -13.96
CA VAL A 184 9.87 -1.52 -14.62
C VAL A 184 9.89 -0.10 -15.20
N ALA A 185 10.44 0.85 -14.45
CA ALA A 185 10.52 2.24 -14.90
C ALA A 185 11.52 2.41 -16.07
N THR A 186 12.56 1.57 -16.15
CA THR A 186 13.52 1.56 -17.26
C THR A 186 13.09 0.70 -18.45
N GLY A 187 12.02 -0.10 -18.29
CA GLY A 187 11.52 -1.00 -19.32
C GLY A 187 12.28 -2.32 -19.47
N GLU A 188 13.14 -2.65 -18.52
CA GLU A 188 13.93 -3.91 -18.50
C GLU A 188 13.09 -5.09 -17.97
N LYS A 189 12.09 -4.80 -17.14
CA LYS A 189 11.11 -5.78 -16.63
C LYS A 189 9.69 -5.26 -16.77
N THR A 190 8.74 -6.19 -16.77
CA THR A 190 7.32 -5.87 -16.71
C THR A 190 6.84 -5.75 -15.26
N ILE A 191 5.67 -5.13 -15.08
CA ILE A 191 4.93 -5.13 -13.80
C ILE A 191 4.71 -6.56 -13.30
N ALA A 192 4.41 -7.49 -14.21
CA ALA A 192 4.18 -8.90 -13.87
C ALA A 192 5.46 -9.58 -13.36
N ASP A 193 6.62 -9.31 -13.96
CA ASP A 193 7.90 -9.90 -13.52
C ASP A 193 8.25 -9.48 -12.09
N VAL A 194 8.14 -8.19 -11.79
CA VAL A 194 8.41 -7.68 -10.43
C VAL A 194 7.29 -8.07 -9.46
N GLY A 195 6.04 -8.09 -9.92
CA GLY A 195 4.92 -8.58 -9.12
C GLY A 195 5.08 -10.04 -8.71
N GLN A 196 5.59 -10.89 -9.61
CA GLN A 196 5.92 -12.28 -9.30
C GLN A 196 7.05 -12.34 -8.26
N GLN A 197 8.10 -11.53 -8.39
CA GLN A 197 9.19 -11.48 -7.39
C GLN A 197 8.67 -11.08 -5.99
N ILE A 198 7.75 -10.11 -5.93
CA ILE A 198 7.10 -9.70 -4.67
C ILE A 198 6.28 -10.86 -4.10
N PHE A 199 5.50 -11.53 -4.92
CA PHE A 199 4.68 -12.67 -4.51
C PHE A 199 5.54 -13.81 -3.97
N ASP A 200 6.61 -14.19 -4.67
CA ASP A 200 7.52 -15.25 -4.26
C ASP A 200 8.23 -14.89 -2.93
N MET A 201 8.67 -13.63 -2.78
CA MET A 201 9.27 -13.16 -1.54
C MET A 201 8.28 -13.20 -0.36
N ILE A 202 7.01 -12.86 -0.58
CA ILE A 202 5.96 -12.98 0.44
C ILE A 202 5.83 -14.45 0.89
N LEU A 203 5.78 -15.39 -0.05
CA LEU A 203 5.69 -16.81 0.27
C LEU A 203 6.92 -17.32 1.02
N ASP A 204 8.12 -16.94 0.59
CA ASP A 204 9.37 -17.30 1.23
C ASP A 204 9.44 -16.78 2.68
N VAL A 205 9.07 -15.53 2.90
CA VAL A 205 9.05 -14.90 4.22
C VAL A 205 7.97 -15.53 5.11
N ALA A 206 6.77 -15.73 4.59
CA ALA A 206 5.67 -16.34 5.33
C ALA A 206 5.96 -17.81 5.70
N SER A 207 6.79 -18.50 4.91
CA SER A 207 7.23 -19.87 5.16
C SER A 207 8.50 -19.98 6.02
N GLY A 208 9.07 -18.86 6.44
CA GLY A 208 10.31 -18.82 7.21
C GLY A 208 11.58 -19.19 6.42
N ILE A 209 11.49 -19.22 5.07
CA ILE A 209 12.64 -19.53 4.18
C ILE A 209 13.56 -18.31 4.07
N LYS A 210 12.99 -17.10 4.04
CA LYS A 210 13.73 -15.85 4.00
C LYS A 210 13.31 -14.91 5.13
N GLN A 211 14.24 -14.02 5.48
CA GLN A 211 13.97 -12.90 6.37
C GLN A 211 14.22 -11.60 5.57
N PRO A 212 13.29 -10.62 5.58
CA PRO A 212 13.53 -9.32 4.96
C PRO A 212 14.55 -8.52 5.78
N TYR A 213 15.17 -7.53 5.14
CA TYR A 213 16.12 -6.61 5.78
C TYR A 213 15.49 -5.74 6.87
#